data_96b2b3aa1c7a2d06f4aecb93ff680399
#
_entry.id   96b2b3aa1c7a2d06f4aecb93ff680399
#
_cell.length_a   1.000
_cell.length_b   1.000
_cell.length_c   1.000
_cell.angle_alpha   90.00
_cell.angle_beta   90.00
_cell.angle_gamma   90.00
#
_symmetry.space_group_name_H-M   'P 1'
#
loop_
_entity.id
_entity.type
_entity.pdbx_description
1 polymer ?
#
loop_
_entity_poly.entity_id
_entity_poly.type
_entity_poly.pdbx_seq_one_letter_code
_entity_poly.pdbx_strand_id
1 'polypeptide(L)'
;IAPGTATITAKAADGSGKKATCKVTVNKKVTVENKYESQGYKLLWHDEFDGTELNRDIWNVELHEPGWVNNELQSYVDSEDNIKVKNGTLIISSKKKVNEDGSISYTSGRVNTQNKQDFKYGRVQFRAKVPTGKGYLPAAWMMPTNESLYGQWPRCGEIDVMEVLGDNTYTTYG
;
A
#
# COMPACT_ATOMS: atom_id res chain seq x y z
N ILE A 1 15.63 -21.82 3.58
CA ILE A 1 15.39 -22.24 2.17
C ILE A 1 16.14 -21.23 1.31
N ALA A 2 16.95 -21.70 0.37
CA ALA A 2 17.68 -20.84 -0.54
C ALA A 2 16.73 -20.23 -1.58
N PRO A 3 16.93 -18.97 -2.00
CA PRO A 3 16.20 -18.37 -3.11
C PRO A 3 16.42 -19.15 -4.40
N GLY A 4 15.40 -19.23 -5.22
CA GLY A 4 15.48 -19.93 -6.50
C GLY A 4 14.12 -20.24 -7.08
N THR A 5 14.12 -20.85 -8.24
CA THR A 5 12.91 -21.28 -8.93
C THR A 5 12.94 -22.77 -9.17
N ALA A 6 11.86 -23.46 -8.82
CA ALA A 6 11.66 -24.88 -9.10
C ALA A 6 10.38 -25.08 -9.92
N THR A 7 10.38 -26.06 -10.81
CA THR A 7 9.16 -26.49 -11.51
C THR A 7 8.75 -27.84 -10.95
N ILE A 8 7.56 -27.89 -10.36
CA ILE A 8 6.94 -29.13 -9.91
C ILE A 8 6.08 -29.66 -11.05
N THR A 9 6.30 -30.93 -11.44
CA THR A 9 5.53 -31.58 -12.49
C THR A 9 4.73 -32.73 -11.88
N ALA A 10 3.42 -32.68 -11.99
CA ALA A 10 2.54 -33.80 -11.73
C ALA A 10 2.27 -34.56 -13.06
N LYS A 11 2.43 -35.87 -13.08
CA LYS A 11 2.14 -36.71 -14.25
C LYS A 11 1.06 -37.71 -13.86
N ALA A 12 0.07 -37.87 -14.73
CA ALA A 12 -0.96 -38.87 -14.53
C ALA A 12 -0.37 -40.28 -14.55
N ALA A 13 -0.80 -41.14 -13.60
CA ALA A 13 -0.36 -42.52 -13.48
C ALA A 13 -1.21 -43.49 -14.32
N ASP A 14 -2.23 -43.01 -15.03
CA ASP A 14 -3.20 -43.77 -15.81
C ASP A 14 -2.72 -44.15 -17.25
N GLY A 15 -1.45 -43.89 -17.55
CA GLY A 15 -0.89 -44.12 -18.87
C GLY A 15 -1.26 -43.09 -19.93
N SER A 16 -2.09 -42.08 -19.62
CA SER A 16 -2.53 -41.05 -20.58
C SER A 16 -1.43 -40.07 -21.01
N GLY A 17 -0.28 -40.09 -20.31
CA GLY A 17 0.82 -39.14 -20.55
C GLY A 17 0.51 -37.71 -20.16
N LYS A 18 -0.67 -37.41 -19.63
CA LYS A 18 -1.05 -36.06 -19.20
C LYS A 18 -0.16 -35.60 -18.06
N LYS A 19 0.23 -34.33 -18.13
CA LYS A 19 1.06 -33.67 -17.12
C LYS A 19 0.58 -32.25 -16.88
N ALA A 20 0.77 -31.78 -15.64
CA ALA A 20 0.60 -30.39 -15.26
C ALA A 20 1.89 -29.92 -14.58
N THR A 21 2.22 -28.64 -14.76
CA THR A 21 3.40 -28.04 -14.14
C THR A 21 3.03 -26.84 -13.31
N CYS A 22 3.68 -26.69 -12.15
CA CYS A 22 3.60 -25.51 -11.31
C CYS A 22 5.00 -24.95 -11.11
N LYS A 23 5.20 -23.67 -11.39
CA LYS A 23 6.46 -22.97 -11.15
C LYS A 23 6.41 -22.35 -9.75
N VAL A 24 7.29 -22.79 -8.87
CA VAL A 24 7.44 -22.23 -7.52
C VAL A 24 8.69 -21.38 -7.49
N THR A 25 8.56 -20.13 -7.09
CA THR A 25 9.68 -19.20 -6.91
C THR A 25 9.83 -18.91 -5.43
N VAL A 26 11.03 -19.13 -4.90
CA VAL A 26 11.43 -18.74 -3.55
C VAL A 26 12.25 -17.45 -3.70
N ASN A 27 11.71 -16.36 -3.21
CA ASN A 27 12.41 -15.08 -3.23
C ASN A 27 13.47 -15.01 -2.13
N LYS A 28 14.53 -14.24 -2.36
CA LYS A 28 15.50 -13.92 -1.31
C LYS A 28 14.77 -13.11 -0.24
N LYS A 29 14.89 -13.54 1.03
CA LYS A 29 14.44 -12.73 2.15
C LYS A 29 15.22 -11.41 2.14
N VAL A 30 14.51 -10.30 2.04
CA VAL A 30 15.13 -8.98 2.18
C VAL A 30 15.52 -8.80 3.64
N THR A 31 16.81 -8.56 3.88
CA THR A 31 17.29 -8.17 5.21
C THR A 31 17.37 -6.64 5.21
N VAL A 32 16.48 -6.00 5.92
CA VAL A 32 16.51 -4.56 6.09
C VAL A 32 17.57 -4.23 7.13
N GLU A 33 18.59 -3.51 6.70
CA GLU A 33 19.62 -3.00 7.61
C GLU A 33 19.08 -1.77 8.36
N ASN A 34 19.22 -1.77 9.68
CA ASN A 34 18.96 -0.58 10.47
C ASN A 34 20.11 0.43 10.30
N LYS A 35 20.03 1.25 9.26
CA LYS A 35 21.03 2.29 8.95
C LYS A 35 21.22 3.34 10.06
N TYR A 36 20.32 3.36 11.02
CA TYR A 36 20.28 4.36 12.10
C TYR A 36 20.57 3.78 13.47
N GLU A 37 21.04 2.54 13.55
CA GLU A 37 21.39 1.88 14.81
C GLU A 37 22.49 2.64 15.56
N SER A 38 23.50 3.15 14.85
CA SER A 38 24.55 3.99 15.41
C SER A 38 24.04 5.33 15.99
N GLN A 39 22.82 5.74 15.64
CA GLN A 39 22.13 6.92 16.17
C GLN A 39 21.15 6.56 17.29
N GLY A 40 21.17 5.31 17.78
CA GLY A 40 20.30 4.84 18.86
C GLY A 40 18.90 4.40 18.43
N TYR A 41 18.61 4.35 17.15
CA TYR A 41 17.32 3.86 16.66
C TYR A 41 17.29 2.33 16.60
N LYS A 42 16.18 1.75 17.01
CA LYS A 42 15.87 0.33 16.84
C LYS A 42 14.80 0.17 15.78
N LEU A 43 14.99 -0.75 14.82
CA LEU A 43 13.97 -1.07 13.84
C LEU A 43 12.75 -1.64 14.55
N LEU A 44 11.60 -1.00 14.40
CA LEU A 44 10.34 -1.42 14.99
C LEU A 44 9.62 -2.38 14.06
N TRP A 45 9.35 -1.96 12.84
CA TRP A 45 8.76 -2.78 11.78
C TRP A 45 9.12 -2.23 10.40
N HIS A 46 8.90 -3.01 9.39
CA HIS A 46 9.05 -2.61 7.99
C HIS A 46 8.16 -3.47 7.09
N ASP A 47 7.86 -2.98 5.90
CA ASP A 47 7.29 -3.74 4.81
C ASP A 47 7.99 -3.35 3.50
N GLU A 48 8.64 -4.31 2.87
CA GLU A 48 9.34 -4.14 1.59
C GLU A 48 8.49 -4.61 0.40
N PHE A 49 7.25 -5.00 0.68
CA PHE A 49 6.27 -5.45 -0.31
C PHE A 49 6.78 -6.56 -1.23
N ASP A 50 7.59 -7.49 -0.71
CA ASP A 50 8.18 -8.62 -1.46
C ASP A 50 7.19 -9.76 -1.71
N GLY A 51 6.00 -9.69 -1.17
CA GLY A 51 4.90 -10.60 -1.44
C GLY A 51 4.27 -10.39 -2.82
N THR A 52 3.18 -11.09 -3.05
CA THR A 52 2.34 -10.96 -4.24
C THR A 52 1.02 -10.23 -3.97
N GLU A 53 0.70 -10.01 -2.70
CA GLU A 53 -0.50 -9.34 -2.22
C GLU A 53 -0.19 -8.49 -0.98
N LEU A 54 -1.09 -7.57 -0.64
CA LEU A 54 -0.96 -6.72 0.55
C LEU A 54 -0.98 -7.58 1.82
N ASN A 55 0.02 -7.40 2.68
CA ASN A 55 0.06 -8.10 3.97
C ASN A 55 -1.02 -7.55 4.90
N ARG A 56 -2.12 -8.29 5.04
CA ARG A 56 -3.28 -7.91 5.85
C ARG A 56 -3.02 -7.98 7.36
N ASP A 57 -1.93 -8.56 7.81
CA ASP A 57 -1.51 -8.51 9.22
C ASP A 57 -0.89 -7.15 9.59
N ILE A 58 -0.40 -6.41 8.60
CA ILE A 58 0.18 -5.08 8.76
C ILE A 58 -0.79 -3.99 8.32
N TRP A 59 -1.49 -4.19 7.20
CA TRP A 59 -2.29 -3.18 6.53
C TRP A 59 -3.79 -3.45 6.60
N ASN A 60 -4.55 -2.41 6.90
CA ASN A 60 -5.99 -2.34 6.63
C ASN A 60 -6.20 -1.69 5.26
N VAL A 61 -7.27 -2.06 4.57
CA VAL A 61 -7.79 -1.32 3.44
C VAL A 61 -9.03 -0.57 3.89
N GLU A 62 -9.06 0.73 3.60
CA GLU A 62 -10.21 1.57 3.91
C GLU A 62 -11.21 1.55 2.75
N LEU A 63 -12.50 1.51 3.07
CA LEU A 63 -13.60 1.53 2.12
C LEU A 63 -14.45 2.77 2.39
N HIS A 64 -14.54 3.66 1.42
CA HIS A 64 -15.32 4.89 1.55
C HIS A 64 -16.00 5.25 0.24
N GLU A 65 -17.18 5.83 0.35
CA GLU A 65 -17.92 6.38 -0.78
C GLU A 65 -17.36 7.74 -1.21
N PRO A 66 -17.65 8.19 -2.45
CA PRO A 66 -17.27 9.52 -2.90
C PRO A 66 -17.79 10.62 -1.96
N GLY A 67 -16.99 11.65 -1.76
CA GLY A 67 -17.36 12.78 -0.91
C GLY A 67 -17.23 12.52 0.60
N TRP A 68 -16.67 11.40 1.00
CA TRP A 68 -16.47 11.09 2.43
C TRP A 68 -15.66 12.17 3.15
N VAL A 69 -14.55 12.62 2.57
CA VAL A 69 -13.76 13.77 3.04
C VAL A 69 -13.42 14.69 1.88
N ASN A 70 -13.19 15.96 2.13
CA ASN A 70 -12.66 16.95 1.18
C ASN A 70 -13.42 17.04 -0.16
N ASN A 71 -14.66 16.57 -0.24
CA ASN A 71 -15.42 16.44 -1.49
C ASN A 71 -14.67 15.63 -2.57
N GLU A 72 -13.90 14.64 -2.15
CA GLU A 72 -13.16 13.76 -3.05
C GLU A 72 -14.10 13.01 -3.99
N LEU A 73 -13.71 12.87 -5.25
CA LEU A 73 -14.55 12.29 -6.30
C LEU A 73 -14.52 10.76 -6.32
N GLN A 74 -13.51 10.16 -5.74
CA GLN A 74 -13.29 8.71 -5.77
C GLN A 74 -13.95 7.98 -4.60
N SER A 75 -14.36 6.74 -4.86
CA SER A 75 -14.54 5.73 -3.82
C SER A 75 -13.18 5.11 -3.47
N TYR A 76 -12.96 4.75 -2.22
CA TYR A 76 -11.86 3.89 -1.81
C TYR A 76 -12.35 2.45 -1.74
N VAL A 77 -11.66 1.56 -2.45
CA VAL A 77 -12.11 0.18 -2.67
C VAL A 77 -11.01 -0.83 -2.42
N ASP A 78 -11.40 -2.04 -2.02
CA ASP A 78 -10.52 -3.20 -1.90
C ASP A 78 -10.53 -3.98 -3.23
N SER A 79 -9.69 -3.57 -4.14
CA SER A 79 -9.60 -4.15 -5.48
C SER A 79 -8.14 -4.24 -5.92
N GLU A 80 -7.76 -5.34 -6.58
CA GLU A 80 -6.43 -5.48 -7.19
C GLU A 80 -6.14 -4.46 -8.30
N ASP A 81 -7.18 -3.86 -8.87
CA ASP A 81 -7.02 -2.76 -9.81
C ASP A 81 -6.54 -1.46 -9.15
N ASN A 82 -6.86 -1.30 -7.86
CA ASN A 82 -6.54 -0.10 -7.10
C ASN A 82 -5.41 -0.30 -6.10
N ILE A 83 -5.27 -1.50 -5.51
CA ILE A 83 -4.24 -1.82 -4.53
C ILE A 83 -3.56 -3.13 -4.94
N LYS A 84 -2.29 -3.06 -5.28
CA LYS A 84 -1.52 -4.21 -5.76
C LYS A 84 -0.12 -4.21 -5.17
N VAL A 85 0.35 -5.39 -4.79
CA VAL A 85 1.76 -5.62 -4.45
C VAL A 85 2.43 -6.36 -5.60
N LYS A 86 3.50 -5.79 -6.12
CA LYS A 86 4.25 -6.38 -7.23
C LYS A 86 5.69 -5.88 -7.25
N ASN A 87 6.64 -6.81 -7.41
CA ASN A 87 8.05 -6.52 -7.58
C ASN A 87 8.65 -5.64 -6.47
N GLY A 88 8.31 -5.92 -5.21
CA GLY A 88 8.81 -5.15 -4.06
C GLY A 88 8.20 -3.75 -3.95
N THR A 89 6.97 -3.58 -4.40
CA THR A 89 6.31 -2.27 -4.39
C THR A 89 4.82 -2.41 -4.11
N LEU A 90 4.30 -1.60 -3.21
CA LEU A 90 2.87 -1.32 -3.11
C LEU A 90 2.50 -0.31 -4.20
N ILE A 91 1.54 -0.67 -5.02
CA ILE A 91 1.01 0.17 -6.10
C ILE A 91 -0.42 0.56 -5.75
N ILE A 92 -0.65 1.85 -5.56
CA ILE A 92 -1.99 2.43 -5.40
C ILE A 92 -2.35 3.16 -6.69
N SER A 93 -3.47 2.78 -7.29
CA SER A 93 -3.89 3.29 -8.60
C SER A 93 -5.26 3.93 -8.52
N SER A 94 -5.38 5.16 -9.01
CA SER A 94 -6.68 5.77 -9.28
C SER A 94 -7.18 5.33 -10.65
N LYS A 95 -8.47 5.02 -10.73
CA LYS A 95 -9.14 4.59 -11.97
C LYS A 95 -10.31 5.53 -12.27
N LYS A 96 -10.48 5.84 -13.53
CA LYS A 96 -11.63 6.55 -14.06
C LYS A 96 -12.47 5.57 -14.90
N LYS A 97 -13.77 5.54 -14.67
CA LYS A 97 -14.72 4.75 -15.44
C LYS A 97 -15.78 5.68 -16.02
N VAL A 98 -16.12 5.49 -17.29
CA VAL A 98 -17.31 6.04 -17.92
C VAL A 98 -18.39 4.97 -17.82
N ASN A 99 -19.47 5.29 -17.13
CA ASN A 99 -20.59 4.39 -16.91
C ASN A 99 -21.49 4.33 -18.15
N GLU A 100 -22.42 3.38 -18.21
CA GLU A 100 -23.32 3.17 -19.34
C GLU A 100 -24.25 4.37 -19.59
N ASP A 101 -24.61 5.10 -18.54
CA ASP A 101 -25.40 6.34 -18.60
C ASP A 101 -24.58 7.60 -18.96
N GLY A 102 -23.28 7.44 -19.25
CA GLY A 102 -22.37 8.52 -19.57
C GLY A 102 -21.80 9.26 -18.34
N SER A 103 -22.22 8.94 -17.12
CA SER A 103 -21.64 9.49 -15.91
C SER A 103 -20.20 9.00 -15.71
N ILE A 104 -19.44 9.73 -14.92
CA ILE A 104 -18.04 9.38 -14.62
C ILE A 104 -17.94 9.03 -13.15
N SER A 105 -17.33 7.87 -12.87
CA SER A 105 -16.96 7.45 -11.52
C SER A 105 -15.43 7.27 -11.40
N TYR A 106 -14.95 7.39 -10.17
CA TYR A 106 -13.54 7.21 -9.85
C TYR A 106 -13.40 6.22 -8.71
N THR A 107 -12.33 5.42 -8.74
CA THR A 107 -11.92 4.57 -7.62
C THR A 107 -10.45 4.80 -7.31
N SER A 108 -10.06 4.60 -6.06
CA SER A 108 -8.68 4.66 -5.60
C SER A 108 -8.45 3.66 -4.47
N GLY A 109 -7.22 3.57 -3.98
CA GLY A 109 -6.86 2.77 -2.83
C GLY A 109 -6.42 3.65 -1.65
N ARG A 110 -6.78 3.22 -0.44
CA ARG A 110 -6.34 3.82 0.81
C ARG A 110 -6.04 2.72 1.81
N VAL A 111 -4.86 2.76 2.40
CA VAL A 111 -4.41 1.74 3.36
C VAL A 111 -3.85 2.41 4.61
N ASN A 112 -4.02 1.76 5.76
CA ASN A 112 -3.46 2.23 7.02
C ASN A 112 -3.00 1.05 7.89
N THR A 113 -2.29 1.35 8.98
CA THR A 113 -1.80 0.37 9.95
C THR A 113 -2.50 0.46 11.31
N GLN A 114 -3.63 1.13 11.41
CA GLN A 114 -4.37 1.35 12.65
C GLN A 114 -4.63 0.04 13.40
N ASN A 115 -4.30 -0.01 14.69
CA ASN A 115 -4.41 -1.18 15.56
C ASN A 115 -3.57 -2.41 15.15
N LYS A 116 -2.64 -2.24 14.21
CA LYS A 116 -1.72 -3.29 13.75
C LYS A 116 -0.27 -2.90 13.97
N GLN A 117 0.14 -1.73 13.45
CA GLN A 117 1.47 -1.18 13.64
C GLN A 117 1.34 0.29 14.00
N ASP A 118 1.52 0.61 15.26
CA ASP A 118 1.49 1.96 15.77
C ASP A 118 2.72 2.23 16.66
N PHE A 119 3.05 3.50 16.84
CA PHE A 119 4.17 3.92 17.66
C PHE A 119 3.98 5.36 18.11
N LYS A 120 4.63 5.75 19.19
CA LYS A 120 4.52 7.09 19.75
C LYS A 120 5.68 8.01 19.36
N TYR A 121 6.88 7.46 19.32
CA TYR A 121 8.09 8.20 18.99
C TYR A 121 8.92 7.37 18.03
N GLY A 122 9.60 8.03 17.10
CA GLY A 122 10.46 7.32 16.17
C GLY A 122 10.76 8.07 14.89
N ARG A 123 11.27 7.33 13.95
CA ARG A 123 11.58 7.77 12.59
C ARG A 123 10.80 6.93 11.61
N VAL A 124 10.02 7.58 10.76
CA VAL A 124 9.37 6.96 9.60
C VAL A 124 10.21 7.23 8.37
N GLN A 125 10.41 6.21 7.55
CA GLN A 125 11.09 6.33 6.28
C GLN A 125 10.36 5.49 5.24
N PHE A 126 10.08 6.08 4.09
CA PHE A 126 9.54 5.38 2.93
C PHE A 126 10.14 5.93 1.64
N ARG A 127 10.01 5.18 0.57
CA ARG A 127 10.34 5.61 -0.78
C ARG A 127 9.10 5.54 -1.64
N ALA A 128 8.69 6.67 -2.19
CA ALA A 128 7.52 6.76 -3.06
C ALA A 128 7.88 7.26 -4.44
N LYS A 129 7.08 6.85 -5.42
CA LYS A 129 6.97 7.48 -6.74
C LYS A 129 5.52 7.94 -6.88
N VAL A 130 5.34 9.25 -6.94
CA VAL A 130 4.01 9.87 -6.99
C VAL A 130 3.53 10.03 -8.44
N PRO A 131 2.20 9.98 -8.70
CA PRO A 131 1.63 10.32 -9.99
C PRO A 131 1.76 11.82 -10.26
N THR A 132 1.73 12.18 -11.53
CA THR A 132 1.68 13.56 -12.00
C THR A 132 0.36 13.81 -12.73
N GLY A 133 -0.15 15.04 -12.65
CA GLY A 133 -1.38 15.44 -13.31
C GLY A 133 -2.36 16.11 -12.35
N LYS A 134 -3.15 17.03 -12.87
CA LYS A 134 -4.14 17.79 -12.10
C LYS A 134 -5.18 16.85 -11.46
N GLY A 135 -5.47 17.05 -10.19
CA GLY A 135 -6.43 16.30 -9.42
C GLY A 135 -5.88 15.13 -8.62
N TYR A 136 -4.56 14.81 -8.74
CA TYR A 136 -3.92 13.85 -7.85
C TYR A 136 -3.45 14.52 -6.56
N LEU A 137 -3.67 13.84 -5.44
CA LEU A 137 -3.15 14.17 -4.12
C LEU A 137 -2.62 12.88 -3.46
N PRO A 138 -1.46 12.36 -3.90
CA PRO A 138 -0.83 11.27 -3.18
C PRO A 138 -0.30 11.76 -1.85
N ALA A 139 -0.59 11.00 -0.79
CA ALA A 139 -0.21 11.33 0.57
C ALA A 139 0.34 10.13 1.32
N ALA A 140 1.31 10.38 2.20
CA ALA A 140 1.76 9.48 3.25
C ALA A 140 1.80 10.26 4.55
N TRP A 141 1.00 9.86 5.50
CA TRP A 141 0.66 10.65 6.66
C TRP A 141 0.30 9.77 7.86
N MET A 142 0.15 10.36 9.01
CA MET A 142 -0.12 9.66 10.26
C MET A 142 -1.26 10.32 11.02
N MET A 143 -2.10 9.46 11.60
CA MET A 143 -3.18 9.83 12.50
C MET A 143 -3.00 9.14 13.86
N PRO A 144 -3.55 9.66 14.94
CA PRO A 144 -3.62 8.94 16.20
C PRO A 144 -4.39 7.63 16.03
N THR A 145 -3.88 6.53 16.59
CA THR A 145 -4.59 5.24 16.59
C THR A 145 -5.96 5.34 17.24
N ASN A 146 -6.08 6.16 18.27
CA ASN A 146 -7.35 6.51 18.93
C ASN A 146 -7.63 8.00 18.78
N GLU A 147 -8.33 8.37 17.72
CA GLU A 147 -8.69 9.76 17.43
C GLU A 147 -9.60 10.37 18.51
N SER A 148 -10.40 9.57 19.20
CA SER A 148 -11.32 10.07 20.23
C SER A 148 -10.61 10.55 21.49
N LEU A 149 -9.34 10.19 21.69
CA LEU A 149 -8.57 10.53 22.89
C LEU A 149 -8.40 12.04 23.09
N TYR A 150 -8.23 12.78 21.99
CA TYR A 150 -8.05 14.23 21.98
C TYR A 150 -9.17 14.98 21.26
N GLY A 151 -10.20 14.26 20.80
CA GLY A 151 -11.30 14.75 19.97
C GLY A 151 -11.12 14.37 18.49
N GLN A 152 -12.17 14.56 17.71
CA GLN A 152 -12.12 14.30 16.27
C GLN A 152 -11.19 15.28 15.55
N TRP A 153 -10.77 14.91 14.36
CA TRP A 153 -10.00 15.80 13.48
C TRP A 153 -10.67 17.20 13.39
N PRO A 154 -9.92 18.30 13.43
CA PRO A 154 -8.44 18.35 13.49
C PRO A 154 -7.85 18.35 14.92
N ARG A 155 -8.67 18.23 15.96
CA ARG A 155 -8.18 18.28 17.35
C ARG A 155 -7.29 17.10 17.74
N CYS A 156 -7.51 15.93 17.16
CA CYS A 156 -6.68 14.75 17.42
C CYS A 156 -5.24 14.90 16.89
N GLY A 157 -5.02 15.84 15.97
CA GLY A 157 -3.77 16.05 15.28
C GLY A 157 -3.61 15.14 14.06
N GLU A 158 -2.72 15.52 13.18
CA GLU A 158 -2.31 14.82 11.96
C GLU A 158 -0.85 15.17 11.70
N ILE A 159 -0.08 14.24 11.15
CA ILE A 159 1.30 14.49 10.74
C ILE A 159 1.45 14.02 9.31
N ASP A 160 1.64 14.95 8.38
CA ASP A 160 1.88 14.63 7.00
C ASP A 160 3.38 14.45 6.78
N VAL A 161 3.74 13.23 6.39
CA VAL A 161 5.14 12.93 6.04
C VAL A 161 5.41 13.37 4.61
N MET A 162 4.39 13.31 3.76
CA MET A 162 4.41 13.79 2.38
C MET A 162 2.99 13.97 1.87
N GLU A 163 2.70 15.14 1.35
CA GLU A 163 1.58 15.40 0.45
C GLU A 163 2.10 16.07 -0.83
N VAL A 164 1.55 15.70 -1.98
CA VAL A 164 1.96 16.25 -3.27
C VAL A 164 0.74 16.61 -4.12
N LEU A 165 0.63 17.85 -4.53
CA LEU A 165 -0.32 18.24 -5.56
C LEU A 165 0.19 17.77 -6.93
N GLY A 166 -0.58 16.96 -7.61
CA GLY A 166 -0.14 16.31 -8.85
C GLY A 166 0.15 17.26 -10.01
N ASP A 167 -0.33 18.49 -9.98
CA ASP A 167 -0.01 19.55 -10.95
C ASP A 167 1.23 20.36 -10.56
N ASN A 168 1.75 20.19 -9.34
CA ASN A 168 2.98 20.80 -8.86
C ASN A 168 3.83 19.79 -8.08
N THR A 169 4.45 18.85 -8.79
CA THR A 169 5.25 17.78 -8.18
C THR A 169 6.65 18.22 -7.71
N TYR A 170 6.99 19.48 -7.87
CA TYR A 170 8.25 20.06 -7.36
C TYR A 170 8.15 20.49 -5.90
N THR A 171 6.94 20.53 -5.33
CA THR A 171 6.70 20.94 -3.94
C THR A 171 6.01 19.79 -3.20
N THR A 172 6.56 19.43 -2.06
CA THR A 172 5.92 18.56 -1.08
C THR A 172 5.51 19.40 0.12
N TYR A 173 4.40 19.03 0.73
CA TYR A 173 3.89 19.59 1.97
C TYR A 173 4.00 18.53 3.07
N GLY A 174 4.34 18.95 4.28
CA GLY A 174 4.47 18.07 5.44
C GLY A 174 4.71 18.87 6.71
#